data_c37a32b314a7af163470ffa3603c5dc4
#
_entry.id   c37a32b314a7af163470ffa3603c5dc4
#
_cell.length_a   1.000
_cell.length_b   1.000
_cell.length_c   1.000
_cell.angle_alpha   90.00
_cell.angle_beta   90.00
_cell.angle_gamma   90.00
#
_symmetry.space_group_name_H-M   'P 1'
#
loop_
_entity.id
_entity.type
_entity.pdbx_description
1 polymer ?
#
loop_
_entity_poly.entity_id
_entity_poly.type
_entity_poly.pdbx_seq_one_letter_code
_entity_poly.pdbx_strand_id
1 'polypeptide(L)'
;PGPMDLIPDFIHRMHGGEFEYLHPLLEGVLEPTYGIMVYQEQVMQAAQYCAGYSLGGADLLRRAMGKKKPEEMVKQRQIFTEGAAKKDIDEQTANHIFDYMEKFAGYGFNKSHAAAYALVAYQTAWLKAHYPSEFMSAVLTSEMQNTDSIVFLIDDCRNNGLEVLPPSVNMSLYKFHATDANTIVYGLGAIKGVGEAAMQSVIDSRQQLGPFKDIFDFCHRIDLKKINKRTLEALIRSGALDCLGEERATIMSQLPEAVQAADQARSNRESGIMDLFGEVAEVQRKPAKPVKPWADEVRLKGEKDTLGLYLTGHPIDVYRPELKAFVSQKINELTPTRRGVTTVFAGLVVDIANFPNRMVVTLDDGTARIEVSANHERFQRFKDVIVNERVVVIEGEIYEREGFERPMGRLTKAFTLNEIRQKRANSIQVKLSPEHFSPSLNQDLKKIIQPFCNVDMCNHIPMHILLDFPYATAELHLSNHWNVAPLDELLAKLRDYFGKDALFIEYQVKSKAAKSKAAESFRPSTMAPPPSDMSMDEAMQQYQTEVSQYS
;
A
#
# COMPACT_ATOMS: atom_id res chain seq x y z
N PRO A 1 1.97 -30.29 -9.38
CA PRO A 1 1.29 -29.68 -10.51
C PRO A 1 0.82 -30.78 -11.44
N GLY A 2 -0.50 -30.85 -11.66
CA GLY A 2 -1.09 -31.74 -12.63
C GLY A 2 -0.81 -31.30 -14.06
N PRO A 3 -1.43 -31.97 -15.05
CA PRO A 3 -1.27 -31.62 -16.46
C PRO A 3 -1.87 -30.23 -16.74
N MET A 4 -1.05 -29.21 -16.65
CA MET A 4 -1.46 -27.81 -16.83
C MET A 4 -2.08 -27.53 -18.20
N ASP A 5 -1.68 -28.30 -19.21
CA ASP A 5 -2.17 -28.17 -20.58
C ASP A 5 -3.66 -28.51 -20.73
N LEU A 6 -4.23 -29.26 -19.78
CA LEU A 6 -5.65 -29.67 -19.78
C LEU A 6 -6.56 -28.78 -18.93
N ILE A 7 -6.04 -27.73 -18.35
CA ILE A 7 -6.87 -26.76 -17.58
C ILE A 7 -7.98 -26.17 -18.45
N PRO A 8 -7.73 -25.72 -19.70
CA PRO A 8 -8.81 -25.22 -20.56
C PRO A 8 -9.89 -26.25 -20.84
N ASP A 9 -9.49 -27.51 -21.12
CA ASP A 9 -10.43 -28.60 -21.36
C ASP A 9 -11.26 -28.92 -20.11
N PHE A 10 -10.62 -28.95 -18.92
CA PHE A 10 -11.31 -29.18 -17.67
C PHE A 10 -12.37 -28.10 -17.43
N ILE A 11 -12.01 -26.83 -17.59
CA ILE A 11 -12.93 -25.70 -17.42
C ILE A 11 -14.08 -25.77 -18.43
N HIS A 12 -13.78 -26.04 -19.71
CA HIS A 12 -14.79 -26.17 -20.74
C HIS A 12 -15.82 -27.25 -20.41
N ARG A 13 -15.35 -28.46 -20.02
CA ARG A 13 -16.21 -29.60 -19.65
C ARG A 13 -16.98 -29.37 -18.37
N MET A 14 -16.37 -28.72 -17.37
CA MET A 14 -17.04 -28.30 -16.13
C MET A 14 -18.23 -27.36 -16.40
N HIS A 15 -18.15 -26.53 -17.42
CA HIS A 15 -19.23 -25.63 -17.86
C HIS A 15 -20.20 -26.26 -18.87
N GLY A 16 -20.22 -27.59 -19.00
CA GLY A 16 -21.17 -28.31 -19.84
C GLY A 16 -20.70 -28.57 -21.28
N GLY A 17 -19.41 -28.39 -21.55
CA GLY A 17 -18.82 -28.79 -22.85
C GLY A 17 -18.91 -30.28 -23.06
N GLU A 18 -19.25 -30.68 -24.29
CA GLU A 18 -19.34 -32.11 -24.68
C GLU A 18 -17.96 -32.78 -24.69
N PHE A 19 -17.90 -34.02 -24.21
CA PHE A 19 -16.73 -34.88 -24.28
C PHE A 19 -17.14 -36.35 -24.22
N GLU A 20 -16.27 -37.24 -24.72
CA GLU A 20 -16.48 -38.69 -24.70
C GLU A 20 -15.43 -39.34 -23.80
N TYR A 21 -15.83 -40.40 -23.09
CA TYR A 21 -14.91 -41.27 -22.35
C TYR A 21 -14.22 -42.24 -23.31
N LEU A 22 -12.92 -42.48 -23.08
CA LEU A 22 -12.16 -43.45 -23.88
C LEU A 22 -12.76 -44.86 -23.84
N HIS A 23 -13.44 -45.19 -22.76
CA HIS A 23 -14.19 -46.43 -22.60
C HIS A 23 -15.26 -46.28 -21.50
N PRO A 24 -16.45 -46.92 -21.60
CA PRO A 24 -17.52 -46.81 -20.60
C PRO A 24 -17.09 -47.15 -19.17
N LEU A 25 -16.18 -48.11 -18.97
CA LEU A 25 -15.64 -48.49 -17.67
C LEU A 25 -14.87 -47.37 -16.97
N LEU A 26 -14.46 -46.32 -17.69
CA LEU A 26 -13.78 -45.14 -17.13
C LEU A 26 -14.76 -44.06 -16.68
N GLU A 27 -16.03 -44.12 -17.07
CA GLU A 27 -17.03 -43.12 -16.74
C GLU A 27 -17.11 -42.88 -15.22
N GLY A 28 -17.40 -43.93 -14.45
CA GLY A 28 -17.51 -43.81 -12.98
C GLY A 28 -16.21 -43.39 -12.28
N VAL A 29 -15.05 -43.58 -12.92
CA VAL A 29 -13.75 -43.17 -12.39
C VAL A 29 -13.47 -41.69 -12.67
N LEU A 30 -13.85 -41.20 -13.87
CA LEU A 30 -13.48 -39.88 -14.38
C LEU A 30 -14.62 -38.86 -14.33
N GLU A 31 -15.86 -39.28 -14.06
CA GLU A 31 -17.01 -38.39 -13.91
C GLU A 31 -16.74 -37.22 -12.95
N PRO A 32 -16.17 -37.44 -11.73
CA PRO A 32 -15.88 -36.33 -10.79
C PRO A 32 -14.84 -35.32 -11.29
N THR A 33 -14.15 -35.65 -12.38
CA THR A 33 -13.11 -34.78 -12.97
C THR A 33 -13.37 -34.54 -14.46
N TYR A 34 -14.64 -34.61 -14.89
CA TYR A 34 -15.09 -34.28 -16.24
C TYR A 34 -14.32 -35.02 -17.35
N GLY A 35 -14.06 -36.32 -17.14
CA GLY A 35 -13.34 -37.17 -18.11
C GLY A 35 -11.83 -36.98 -18.14
N ILE A 36 -11.25 -36.19 -17.22
CA ILE A 36 -9.80 -35.93 -17.17
C ILE A 36 -9.18 -36.70 -15.99
N MET A 37 -8.08 -37.41 -16.23
CA MET A 37 -7.27 -37.98 -15.16
C MET A 37 -6.52 -36.89 -14.40
N VAL A 38 -6.83 -36.69 -13.13
CA VAL A 38 -6.20 -35.71 -12.24
C VAL A 38 -5.48 -36.42 -11.10
N TYR A 39 -6.10 -37.47 -10.56
CA TYR A 39 -5.64 -38.12 -9.34
C TYR A 39 -4.91 -39.43 -9.61
N GLN A 40 -3.89 -39.72 -8.78
CA GLN A 40 -3.17 -41.00 -8.80
C GLN A 40 -4.12 -42.18 -8.57
N GLU A 41 -5.12 -42.01 -7.74
CA GLU A 41 -6.16 -43.00 -7.45
C GLU A 41 -6.98 -43.33 -8.69
N GLN A 42 -7.23 -42.38 -9.60
CA GLN A 42 -7.94 -42.63 -10.85
C GLN A 42 -7.10 -43.48 -11.80
N VAL A 43 -5.77 -43.30 -11.84
CA VAL A 43 -4.86 -44.17 -12.60
C VAL A 43 -4.94 -45.62 -12.08
N MET A 44 -4.94 -45.80 -10.75
CA MET A 44 -5.05 -47.12 -10.12
C MET A 44 -6.41 -47.77 -10.38
N GLN A 45 -7.51 -47.00 -10.25
CA GLN A 45 -8.87 -47.48 -10.54
C GLN A 45 -9.05 -47.86 -12.02
N ALA A 46 -8.52 -47.05 -12.93
CA ALA A 46 -8.53 -47.37 -14.35
C ALA A 46 -7.83 -48.71 -14.63
N ALA A 47 -6.67 -48.96 -14.01
CA ALA A 47 -5.99 -50.24 -14.13
C ALA A 47 -6.81 -51.43 -13.56
N GLN A 48 -7.50 -51.20 -12.43
CA GLN A 48 -8.35 -52.23 -11.82
C GLN A 48 -9.58 -52.52 -12.67
N TYR A 49 -10.29 -51.50 -13.12
CA TYR A 49 -11.54 -51.68 -13.86
C TYR A 49 -11.31 -52.13 -15.30
N CYS A 50 -10.34 -51.55 -16.00
CA CYS A 50 -10.09 -51.89 -17.39
C CYS A 50 -9.24 -53.16 -17.59
N ALA A 51 -8.29 -53.44 -16.69
CA ALA A 51 -7.34 -54.54 -16.88
C ALA A 51 -7.29 -55.56 -15.72
N GLY A 52 -8.17 -55.43 -14.74
CA GLY A 52 -8.31 -56.41 -13.64
C GLY A 52 -7.14 -56.44 -12.67
N TYR A 53 -6.38 -55.37 -12.53
CA TYR A 53 -5.30 -55.29 -11.53
C TYR A 53 -5.84 -55.42 -10.11
N SER A 54 -5.09 -56.09 -9.24
CA SER A 54 -5.28 -55.93 -7.79
C SER A 54 -4.88 -54.56 -7.36
N LEU A 55 -5.34 -54.11 -6.16
CA LEU A 55 -4.96 -52.82 -5.61
C LEU A 55 -3.43 -52.64 -5.51
N GLY A 56 -2.74 -53.69 -5.02
CA GLY A 56 -1.27 -53.69 -4.93
C GLY A 56 -0.58 -53.65 -6.30
N GLY A 57 -1.14 -54.39 -7.29
CA GLY A 57 -0.66 -54.37 -8.66
C GLY A 57 -0.83 -52.99 -9.32
N ALA A 58 -1.97 -52.34 -9.09
CA ALA A 58 -2.24 -51.01 -9.59
C ALA A 58 -1.30 -49.94 -8.96
N ASP A 59 -0.95 -50.06 -7.68
CA ASP A 59 0.03 -49.18 -7.05
C ASP A 59 1.45 -49.40 -7.60
N LEU A 60 1.83 -50.69 -7.88
CA LEU A 60 3.10 -50.98 -8.56
C LEU A 60 3.14 -50.36 -9.94
N LEU A 61 2.06 -50.49 -10.74
CA LEU A 61 1.93 -49.86 -12.05
C LEU A 61 2.10 -48.33 -11.95
N ARG A 62 1.35 -47.68 -11.07
CA ARG A 62 1.46 -46.24 -10.83
C ARG A 62 2.90 -45.78 -10.50
N ARG A 63 3.59 -46.56 -9.63
CA ARG A 63 5.00 -46.26 -9.27
C ARG A 63 5.96 -46.47 -10.43
N ALA A 64 5.72 -47.51 -11.27
CA ALA A 64 6.51 -47.79 -12.47
C ALA A 64 6.38 -46.63 -13.47
N MET A 65 5.14 -46.19 -13.73
CA MET A 65 4.85 -45.04 -14.59
C MET A 65 5.49 -43.73 -14.08
N GLY A 66 5.42 -43.47 -12.77
CA GLY A 66 6.05 -42.32 -12.16
C GLY A 66 7.59 -42.30 -12.26
N LYS A 67 8.24 -43.47 -12.22
CA LYS A 67 9.70 -43.61 -12.37
C LYS A 67 10.17 -43.67 -13.83
N LYS A 68 9.25 -43.79 -14.79
CA LYS A 68 9.50 -43.82 -16.24
C LYS A 68 10.62 -44.80 -16.66
N LYS A 69 10.65 -46.00 -16.05
CA LYS A 69 11.61 -47.06 -16.42
C LYS A 69 11.13 -47.81 -17.67
N PRO A 70 11.82 -47.72 -18.82
CA PRO A 70 11.31 -48.25 -20.09
C PRO A 70 11.01 -49.77 -20.06
N GLU A 71 11.90 -50.55 -19.48
CA GLU A 71 11.72 -52.00 -19.39
C GLU A 71 10.50 -52.41 -18.56
N GLU A 72 10.24 -51.73 -17.47
CA GLU A 72 9.08 -51.97 -16.62
C GLU A 72 7.80 -51.51 -17.30
N MET A 73 7.85 -50.42 -18.02
CA MET A 73 6.70 -49.89 -18.77
C MET A 73 6.25 -50.84 -19.88
N VAL A 74 7.19 -51.47 -20.60
CA VAL A 74 6.86 -52.50 -21.62
C VAL A 74 6.15 -53.68 -20.97
N LYS A 75 6.64 -54.20 -19.85
CA LYS A 75 6.00 -55.30 -19.11
C LYS A 75 4.60 -54.93 -18.63
N GLN A 76 4.48 -53.73 -18.02
CA GLN A 76 3.20 -53.26 -17.49
C GLN A 76 2.17 -53.03 -18.62
N ARG A 77 2.59 -52.57 -19.78
CA ARG A 77 1.73 -52.44 -20.98
C ARG A 77 1.20 -53.78 -21.44
N GLN A 78 2.07 -54.80 -21.51
CA GLN A 78 1.65 -56.15 -21.87
C GLN A 78 0.63 -56.72 -20.88
N ILE A 79 0.90 -56.63 -19.56
CA ILE A 79 -0.03 -57.08 -18.50
C ILE A 79 -1.37 -56.34 -18.61
N PHE A 80 -1.33 -55.04 -18.88
CA PHE A 80 -2.54 -54.23 -19.02
C PHE A 80 -3.37 -54.65 -20.23
N THR A 81 -2.76 -54.80 -21.41
CA THR A 81 -3.47 -55.23 -22.64
C THR A 81 -4.02 -56.64 -22.53
N GLU A 82 -3.27 -57.59 -21.95
CA GLU A 82 -3.77 -58.94 -21.67
C GLU A 82 -4.93 -58.95 -20.66
N GLY A 83 -4.88 -58.10 -19.67
CA GLY A 83 -5.95 -57.91 -18.68
C GLY A 83 -7.20 -57.26 -19.30
N ALA A 84 -7.01 -56.26 -20.16
CA ALA A 84 -8.07 -55.55 -20.86
C ALA A 84 -8.82 -56.46 -21.85
N ALA A 85 -8.11 -57.33 -22.57
CA ALA A 85 -8.72 -58.33 -23.43
C ALA A 85 -9.70 -59.24 -22.69
N LYS A 86 -9.46 -59.59 -21.43
CA LYS A 86 -10.38 -60.36 -20.56
C LYS A 86 -11.62 -59.57 -20.14
N LYS A 87 -11.66 -58.30 -20.42
CA LYS A 87 -12.77 -57.35 -20.16
C LYS A 87 -13.44 -56.91 -21.46
N ASP A 88 -13.20 -57.62 -22.54
CA ASP A 88 -13.73 -57.35 -23.89
C ASP A 88 -13.33 -55.95 -24.43
N ILE A 89 -12.18 -55.45 -24.01
CA ILE A 89 -11.57 -54.22 -24.53
C ILE A 89 -10.58 -54.59 -25.61
N ASP A 90 -10.76 -54.06 -26.81
CA ASP A 90 -9.85 -54.29 -27.93
C ASP A 90 -8.45 -53.74 -27.68
N GLU A 91 -7.45 -54.30 -28.36
CA GLU A 91 -6.04 -53.96 -28.15
C GLU A 91 -5.73 -52.48 -28.43
N GLN A 92 -6.39 -51.86 -29.41
CA GLN A 92 -6.16 -50.47 -29.77
C GLN A 92 -6.66 -49.54 -28.67
N THR A 93 -7.89 -49.77 -28.18
CA THR A 93 -8.47 -49.02 -27.06
C THR A 93 -7.67 -49.24 -25.77
N ALA A 94 -7.23 -50.46 -25.48
CA ALA A 94 -6.39 -50.76 -24.32
C ALA A 94 -5.06 -49.99 -24.35
N ASN A 95 -4.38 -49.96 -25.47
CA ASN A 95 -3.16 -49.19 -25.64
C ASN A 95 -3.43 -47.69 -25.49
N HIS A 96 -4.52 -47.16 -26.03
CA HIS A 96 -4.90 -45.77 -25.90
C HIS A 96 -5.15 -45.37 -24.42
N ILE A 97 -5.86 -46.24 -23.67
CA ILE A 97 -6.07 -46.05 -22.24
C ILE A 97 -4.73 -46.08 -21.48
N PHE A 98 -3.85 -47.03 -21.82
CA PHE A 98 -2.53 -47.10 -21.17
C PHE A 98 -1.67 -45.88 -21.45
N ASP A 99 -1.64 -45.39 -22.69
CA ASP A 99 -0.94 -44.16 -23.07
C ASP A 99 -1.49 -42.93 -22.30
N TYR A 100 -2.80 -42.85 -22.14
CA TYR A 100 -3.47 -41.84 -21.36
C TYR A 100 -3.05 -41.91 -19.89
N MET A 101 -3.04 -43.09 -19.28
CA MET A 101 -2.58 -43.32 -17.91
C MET A 101 -1.09 -42.98 -17.76
N GLU A 102 -0.23 -43.40 -18.69
CA GLU A 102 1.20 -43.12 -18.67
C GLU A 102 1.50 -41.64 -18.72
N LYS A 103 0.78 -40.86 -19.53
CA LYS A 103 0.88 -39.44 -19.64
C LYS A 103 0.61 -38.74 -18.27
N PHE A 104 -0.33 -39.27 -17.48
CA PHE A 104 -0.76 -38.67 -16.23
C PHE A 104 -0.12 -39.25 -14.98
N ALA A 105 0.31 -40.49 -15.00
CA ALA A 105 0.85 -41.16 -13.79
C ALA A 105 2.08 -40.47 -13.20
N GLY A 106 2.88 -39.79 -14.02
CA GLY A 106 4.03 -38.98 -13.56
C GLY A 106 3.66 -37.63 -12.95
N TYR A 107 2.42 -37.18 -13.16
CA TYR A 107 1.90 -35.86 -12.71
C TYR A 107 0.66 -35.99 -11.84
N GLY A 108 0.13 -37.20 -11.65
CA GLY A 108 -1.09 -37.43 -10.87
C GLY A 108 -0.95 -36.94 -9.44
N PHE A 109 -1.97 -36.21 -8.96
CA PHE A 109 -2.02 -35.68 -7.63
C PHE A 109 -2.67 -36.66 -6.65
N ASN A 110 -2.25 -36.70 -5.39
CA ASN A 110 -2.88 -37.55 -4.40
C ASN A 110 -4.25 -37.00 -3.98
N LYS A 111 -5.33 -37.78 -4.17
CA LYS A 111 -6.70 -37.35 -3.85
C LYS A 111 -6.90 -37.11 -2.36
N SER A 112 -6.30 -37.94 -1.50
CA SER A 112 -6.41 -37.81 -0.03
C SER A 112 -5.74 -36.51 0.44
N HIS A 113 -4.61 -36.14 -0.17
CA HIS A 113 -3.98 -34.86 0.11
C HIS A 113 -4.87 -33.69 -0.34
N ALA A 114 -5.45 -33.77 -1.55
CA ALA A 114 -6.38 -32.74 -2.02
C ALA A 114 -7.60 -32.58 -1.10
N ALA A 115 -8.18 -33.69 -0.64
CA ALA A 115 -9.33 -33.68 0.25
C ALA A 115 -9.00 -33.03 1.62
N ALA A 116 -7.82 -33.36 2.19
CA ALA A 116 -7.39 -32.76 3.45
C ALA A 116 -7.16 -31.24 3.31
N TYR A 117 -6.49 -30.82 2.24
CA TYR A 117 -6.25 -29.39 2.00
C TYR A 117 -7.51 -28.63 1.58
N ALA A 118 -8.47 -29.28 0.93
CA ALA A 118 -9.77 -28.68 0.64
C ALA A 118 -10.52 -28.28 1.92
N LEU A 119 -10.45 -29.12 2.97
CA LEU A 119 -11.02 -28.80 4.27
C LEU A 119 -10.33 -27.60 4.90
N VAL A 120 -8.99 -27.55 4.90
CA VAL A 120 -8.23 -26.41 5.40
C VAL A 120 -8.55 -25.14 4.62
N ALA A 121 -8.59 -25.22 3.28
CA ALA A 121 -8.95 -24.09 2.43
C ALA A 121 -10.36 -23.56 2.74
N TYR A 122 -11.33 -24.46 2.90
CA TYR A 122 -12.67 -24.09 3.31
C TYR A 122 -12.70 -23.40 4.69
N GLN A 123 -12.01 -23.97 5.68
CA GLN A 123 -11.95 -23.42 7.04
C GLN A 123 -11.31 -22.03 7.04
N THR A 124 -10.21 -21.82 6.30
CA THR A 124 -9.55 -20.51 6.21
C THR A 124 -10.42 -19.49 5.48
N ALA A 125 -11.11 -19.87 4.40
CA ALA A 125 -12.06 -19.01 3.71
C ALA A 125 -13.25 -18.64 4.61
N TRP A 126 -13.78 -19.61 5.36
CA TRP A 126 -14.88 -19.38 6.30
C TRP A 126 -14.45 -18.43 7.43
N LEU A 127 -13.27 -18.63 8.02
CA LEU A 127 -12.73 -17.74 9.05
C LEU A 127 -12.52 -16.32 8.51
N LYS A 128 -11.95 -16.18 7.31
CA LYS A 128 -11.77 -14.87 6.67
C LYS A 128 -13.09 -14.15 6.43
N ALA A 129 -14.16 -14.88 6.07
CA ALA A 129 -15.48 -14.33 5.80
C ALA A 129 -16.24 -13.92 7.07
N HIS A 130 -16.12 -14.68 8.17
CA HIS A 130 -16.91 -14.47 9.39
C HIS A 130 -16.16 -13.77 10.52
N TYR A 131 -14.82 -13.86 10.55
CA TYR A 131 -13.93 -13.29 11.57
C TYR A 131 -12.71 -12.65 10.89
N PRO A 132 -12.94 -11.63 10.01
CA PRO A 132 -11.87 -11.11 9.16
C PRO A 132 -10.72 -10.47 9.95
N SER A 133 -10.99 -9.72 11.02
CA SER A 133 -9.96 -9.06 11.81
C SER A 133 -9.09 -10.05 12.58
N GLU A 134 -9.68 -11.06 13.21
CA GLU A 134 -8.96 -12.12 13.93
C GLU A 134 -8.15 -12.99 12.96
N PHE A 135 -8.77 -13.38 11.83
CA PHE A 135 -8.11 -14.18 10.82
C PHE A 135 -6.90 -13.44 10.24
N MET A 136 -7.08 -12.18 9.82
CA MET A 136 -5.99 -11.39 9.24
C MET A 136 -4.91 -11.05 10.27
N SER A 137 -5.26 -10.85 11.55
CA SER A 137 -4.28 -10.71 12.63
C SER A 137 -3.39 -11.95 12.79
N ALA A 138 -3.97 -13.14 12.66
CA ALA A 138 -3.22 -14.40 12.71
C ALA A 138 -2.30 -14.55 11.47
N VAL A 139 -2.80 -14.23 10.27
CA VAL A 139 -2.04 -14.29 9.03
C VAL A 139 -0.88 -13.28 9.05
N LEU A 140 -1.15 -12.02 9.43
CA LEU A 140 -0.12 -10.98 9.59
C LEU A 140 0.95 -11.42 10.62
N THR A 141 0.54 -12.08 11.70
CA THR A 141 1.47 -12.59 12.71
C THR A 141 2.36 -13.70 12.17
N SER A 142 1.83 -14.60 11.34
CA SER A 142 2.62 -15.68 10.74
C SER A 142 3.69 -15.17 9.79
N GLU A 143 3.43 -14.04 9.14
CA GLU A 143 4.30 -13.42 8.15
C GLU A 143 5.10 -12.21 8.69
N MET A 144 5.02 -11.90 9.99
CA MET A 144 5.56 -10.65 10.54
C MET A 144 7.08 -10.44 10.36
N GLN A 145 7.83 -11.50 10.03
CA GLN A 145 9.26 -11.41 9.70
C GLN A 145 9.51 -11.11 8.21
N ASN A 146 8.48 -11.20 7.37
CA ASN A 146 8.56 -10.93 5.94
C ASN A 146 7.83 -9.61 5.62
N THR A 147 8.61 -8.54 5.50
CA THR A 147 8.09 -7.19 5.28
C THR A 147 7.24 -7.08 4.01
N ASP A 148 7.63 -7.77 2.92
CA ASP A 148 6.89 -7.69 1.65
C ASP A 148 5.53 -8.38 1.77
N SER A 149 5.48 -9.52 2.47
CA SER A 149 4.21 -10.19 2.82
C SER A 149 3.31 -9.29 3.68
N ILE A 150 3.87 -8.62 4.69
CA ILE A 150 3.11 -7.70 5.56
C ILE A 150 2.49 -6.56 4.76
N VAL A 151 3.25 -5.95 3.85
CA VAL A 151 2.74 -4.87 2.99
C VAL A 151 1.54 -5.35 2.15
N PHE A 152 1.68 -6.51 1.51
CA PHE A 152 0.61 -7.12 0.71
C PHE A 152 -0.63 -7.44 1.55
N LEU A 153 -0.45 -8.03 2.73
CA LEU A 153 -1.53 -8.42 3.62
C LEU A 153 -2.27 -7.21 4.22
N ILE A 154 -1.55 -6.11 4.51
CA ILE A 154 -2.18 -4.87 4.95
C ILE A 154 -3.03 -4.24 3.84
N ASP A 155 -2.57 -4.29 2.59
CA ASP A 155 -3.38 -3.86 1.46
C ASP A 155 -4.64 -4.76 1.29
N ASP A 156 -4.52 -6.07 1.52
CA ASP A 156 -5.66 -6.98 1.54
C ASP A 156 -6.65 -6.65 2.69
N CYS A 157 -6.14 -6.33 3.90
CA CYS A 157 -6.97 -5.85 4.99
C CYS A 157 -7.77 -4.61 4.60
N ARG A 158 -7.13 -3.59 4.04
CA ARG A 158 -7.77 -2.34 3.61
C ARG A 158 -8.83 -2.58 2.53
N ASN A 159 -8.54 -3.45 1.55
CA ASN A 159 -9.49 -3.80 0.49
C ASN A 159 -10.72 -4.54 1.02
N ASN A 160 -10.59 -5.25 2.14
CA ASN A 160 -11.69 -5.91 2.85
C ASN A 160 -12.35 -5.02 3.92
N GLY A 161 -12.04 -3.73 3.96
CA GLY A 161 -12.65 -2.77 4.89
C GLY A 161 -12.13 -2.85 6.32
N LEU A 162 -11.00 -3.50 6.55
CA LEU A 162 -10.34 -3.55 7.86
C LEU A 162 -9.42 -2.35 8.05
N GLU A 163 -9.49 -1.74 9.21
CA GLU A 163 -8.55 -0.71 9.65
C GLU A 163 -7.34 -1.34 10.32
N VAL A 164 -6.14 -0.91 9.95
CA VAL A 164 -4.89 -1.33 10.60
C VAL A 164 -4.30 -0.12 11.31
N LEU A 165 -4.38 -0.12 12.63
CA LEU A 165 -3.85 0.95 13.48
C LEU A 165 -2.32 0.86 13.57
N PRO A 166 -1.62 2.00 13.66
CA PRO A 166 -0.18 2.05 13.85
C PRO A 166 0.27 1.32 15.13
N PRO A 167 1.55 0.91 15.19
CA PRO A 167 2.10 0.35 16.43
C PRO A 167 2.07 1.37 17.56
N SER A 168 1.82 0.90 18.79
CA SER A 168 1.79 1.74 19.98
C SER A 168 2.32 0.97 21.19
N VAL A 169 3.29 1.51 21.91
CA VAL A 169 3.80 0.89 23.15
C VAL A 169 2.72 0.80 24.24
N ASN A 170 1.71 1.66 24.16
CA ASN A 170 0.59 1.67 25.12
C ASN A 170 -0.58 0.76 24.72
N MET A 171 -0.62 0.23 23.49
CA MET A 171 -1.74 -0.58 23.01
C MET A 171 -1.30 -1.90 22.39
N SER A 172 -0.26 -1.90 21.55
CA SER A 172 0.15 -3.07 20.78
C SER A 172 0.63 -4.22 21.67
N LEU A 173 0.39 -5.45 21.19
CA LEU A 173 1.07 -6.66 21.66
C LEU A 173 2.31 -6.92 20.78
N TYR A 174 3.06 -7.96 21.11
CA TYR A 174 4.15 -8.40 20.24
C TYR A 174 3.63 -8.84 18.87
N LYS A 175 2.52 -9.61 18.87
CA LYS A 175 1.81 -10.07 17.66
C LYS A 175 0.74 -9.05 17.23
N PHE A 176 0.33 -9.10 15.97
CA PHE A 176 -0.89 -8.43 15.53
C PHE A 176 -2.09 -8.98 16.30
N HIS A 177 -3.05 -8.13 16.61
CA HIS A 177 -4.28 -8.56 17.29
C HIS A 177 -5.47 -7.69 16.88
N ALA A 178 -6.64 -8.30 16.84
CA ALA A 178 -7.89 -7.60 16.62
C ALA A 178 -8.37 -6.95 17.94
N THR A 179 -8.90 -5.74 17.87
CA THR A 179 -9.58 -5.07 18.99
C THR A 179 -11.08 -5.15 18.86
N ASP A 180 -11.57 -5.23 17.64
CA ASP A 180 -12.97 -5.40 17.27
C ASP A 180 -13.09 -6.07 15.90
N ALA A 181 -14.31 -6.22 15.38
CA ALA A 181 -14.58 -6.92 14.12
C ALA A 181 -13.91 -6.32 12.89
N ASN A 182 -13.51 -5.04 12.94
CA ASN A 182 -12.97 -4.31 11.79
C ASN A 182 -11.58 -3.70 12.02
N THR A 183 -11.03 -3.80 13.22
CA THR A 183 -9.80 -3.10 13.61
C THR A 183 -8.71 -4.07 14.05
N ILE A 184 -7.54 -3.92 13.45
CA ILE A 184 -6.32 -4.68 13.77
C ILE A 184 -5.27 -3.71 14.28
N VAL A 185 -4.60 -4.04 15.37
CA VAL A 185 -3.47 -3.28 15.89
C VAL A 185 -2.15 -3.89 15.41
N TYR A 186 -1.27 -3.05 14.90
CA TYR A 186 0.06 -3.45 14.41
C TYR A 186 0.91 -4.05 15.52
N GLY A 187 1.47 -5.25 15.29
CA GLY A 187 2.32 -5.94 16.25
C GLY A 187 3.71 -5.32 16.40
N LEU A 188 4.19 -5.11 17.63
CA LEU A 188 5.53 -4.56 17.87
C LEU A 188 6.65 -5.44 17.30
N GLY A 189 6.41 -6.76 17.20
CA GLY A 189 7.36 -7.73 16.64
C GLY A 189 7.58 -7.61 15.13
N ALA A 190 6.68 -6.93 14.42
CA ALA A 190 6.83 -6.68 12.99
C ALA A 190 7.64 -5.40 12.67
N ILE A 191 8.05 -4.64 13.69
CA ILE A 191 8.96 -3.49 13.53
C ILE A 191 10.39 -4.02 13.35
N LYS A 192 11.06 -3.63 12.26
CA LYS A 192 12.43 -4.07 11.96
C LYS A 192 13.41 -3.71 13.09
N GLY A 193 14.17 -4.69 13.54
CA GLY A 193 15.17 -4.52 14.58
C GLY A 193 14.63 -4.56 16.01
N VAL A 194 13.39 -5.02 16.18
CA VAL A 194 12.72 -5.16 17.48
C VAL A 194 12.60 -6.64 17.84
N GLY A 195 13.16 -7.03 18.99
CA GLY A 195 13.18 -8.41 19.46
C GLY A 195 12.04 -8.75 20.41
N GLU A 196 11.60 -10.02 20.45
CA GLU A 196 10.48 -10.50 21.26
C GLU A 196 10.69 -10.27 22.75
N ALA A 197 11.82 -10.69 23.31
CA ALA A 197 12.11 -10.55 24.73
C ALA A 197 12.13 -9.08 25.20
N ALA A 198 12.54 -8.16 24.32
CA ALA A 198 12.52 -6.72 24.57
C ALA A 198 11.08 -6.20 24.66
N MET A 199 10.25 -6.56 23.67
CA MET A 199 8.85 -6.08 23.63
C MET A 199 7.99 -6.74 24.71
N GLN A 200 8.25 -7.99 25.06
CA GLN A 200 7.55 -8.62 26.17
C GLN A 200 7.79 -7.85 27.47
N SER A 201 9.02 -7.39 27.72
CA SER A 201 9.30 -6.57 28.91
C SER A 201 8.57 -5.21 28.91
N VAL A 202 8.36 -4.60 27.75
CA VAL A 202 7.55 -3.38 27.59
C VAL A 202 6.08 -3.66 27.90
N ILE A 203 5.55 -4.76 27.36
CA ILE A 203 4.16 -5.17 27.56
C ILE A 203 3.90 -5.49 29.03
N ASP A 204 4.77 -6.27 29.67
CA ASP A 204 4.67 -6.64 31.08
C ASP A 204 4.70 -5.41 31.98
N SER A 205 5.63 -4.47 31.74
CA SER A 205 5.70 -3.22 32.47
C SER A 205 4.43 -2.38 32.35
N ARG A 206 3.88 -2.28 31.13
CA ARG A 206 2.60 -1.58 30.90
C ARG A 206 1.44 -2.24 31.62
N GLN A 207 1.37 -3.57 31.63
CA GLN A 207 0.29 -4.31 32.29
C GLN A 207 0.35 -4.14 33.81
N GLN A 208 1.55 -4.05 34.40
CA GLN A 208 1.73 -3.92 35.85
C GLN A 208 1.54 -2.49 36.34
N LEU A 209 2.04 -1.49 35.61
CA LEU A 209 2.15 -0.12 36.06
C LEU A 209 1.27 0.88 35.28
N GLY A 210 0.46 0.38 34.33
CA GLY A 210 -0.37 1.22 33.46
C GLY A 210 0.39 1.81 32.26
N PRO A 211 -0.28 2.61 31.42
CA PRO A 211 0.30 3.22 30.25
C PRO A 211 1.54 4.06 30.55
N PHE A 212 2.47 4.10 29.61
CA PHE A 212 3.63 5.00 29.66
C PHE A 212 3.18 6.45 29.42
N LYS A 213 3.73 7.39 30.20
CA LYS A 213 3.35 8.80 30.17
C LYS A 213 4.19 9.62 29.21
N ASP A 214 5.49 9.39 29.20
CA ASP A 214 6.49 10.11 28.40
C ASP A 214 7.73 9.22 28.16
N ILE A 215 8.71 9.72 27.43
CA ILE A 215 9.94 8.97 27.08
C ILE A 215 10.79 8.64 28.31
N PHE A 216 10.79 9.48 29.34
CA PHE A 216 11.55 9.25 30.58
C PHE A 216 10.90 8.16 31.42
N ASP A 217 9.57 8.18 31.60
CA ASP A 217 8.81 7.09 32.23
C ASP A 217 9.03 5.77 31.47
N PHE A 218 8.98 5.81 30.16
CA PHE A 218 9.25 4.65 29.31
C PHE A 218 10.64 4.08 29.57
N CYS A 219 11.71 4.89 29.42
CA CYS A 219 13.09 4.43 29.62
C CYS A 219 13.37 3.97 31.06
N HIS A 220 12.74 4.59 32.06
CA HIS A 220 12.89 4.22 33.47
C HIS A 220 12.28 2.84 33.78
N ARG A 221 11.20 2.48 33.12
CA ARG A 221 10.41 1.27 33.41
C ARG A 221 10.84 0.05 32.60
N ILE A 222 11.53 0.25 31.47
CA ILE A 222 11.99 -0.85 30.60
C ILE A 222 13.39 -1.37 31.00
N ASP A 223 13.71 -2.60 30.58
CA ASP A 223 15.03 -3.17 30.76
C ASP A 223 15.99 -2.77 29.62
N LEU A 224 16.77 -1.72 29.84
CA LEU A 224 17.76 -1.21 28.86
C LEU A 224 18.88 -2.20 28.53
N LYS A 225 19.04 -3.32 29.29
CA LYS A 225 19.95 -4.41 28.92
C LYS A 225 19.40 -5.25 27.75
N LYS A 226 18.07 -5.31 27.62
CA LYS A 226 17.37 -6.03 26.53
C LYS A 226 17.02 -5.13 25.35
N ILE A 227 16.95 -3.81 25.56
CA ILE A 227 16.51 -2.81 24.55
C ILE A 227 17.68 -1.88 24.26
N ASN A 228 18.30 -2.05 23.11
CA ASN A 228 19.42 -1.20 22.70
C ASN A 228 18.93 0.11 22.06
N LYS A 229 19.85 1.06 21.86
CA LYS A 229 19.54 2.37 21.26
C LYS A 229 18.88 2.26 19.88
N ARG A 230 19.32 1.30 19.03
CA ARG A 230 18.72 1.08 17.69
C ARG A 230 17.25 0.67 17.78
N THR A 231 16.91 -0.17 18.76
CA THR A 231 15.52 -0.57 19.00
C THR A 231 14.67 0.62 19.45
N LEU A 232 15.19 1.48 20.33
CA LEU A 232 14.50 2.71 20.76
C LEU A 232 14.28 3.67 19.59
N GLU A 233 15.30 3.91 18.77
CA GLU A 233 15.18 4.72 17.56
C GLU A 233 14.18 4.13 16.56
N ALA A 234 14.13 2.79 16.41
CA ALA A 234 13.15 2.11 15.57
C ALA A 234 11.71 2.30 16.07
N LEU A 235 11.48 2.21 17.38
CA LEU A 235 10.18 2.50 18.00
C LEU A 235 9.72 3.95 17.79
N ILE A 236 10.63 4.92 17.87
CA ILE A 236 10.32 6.33 17.57
C ILE A 236 9.98 6.50 16.09
N ARG A 237 10.82 5.99 15.19
CA ARG A 237 10.67 6.16 13.74
C ARG A 237 9.42 5.46 13.20
N SER A 238 9.04 4.31 13.77
CA SER A 238 7.82 3.59 13.43
C SER A 238 6.54 4.24 13.92
N GLY A 239 6.62 5.24 14.82
CA GLY A 239 5.47 5.86 15.47
C GLY A 239 4.97 5.12 16.69
N ALA A 240 5.64 4.05 17.14
CA ALA A 240 5.20 3.27 18.31
C ALA A 240 5.17 4.09 19.62
N LEU A 241 5.88 5.22 19.67
CA LEU A 241 5.92 6.15 20.80
C LEU A 241 5.05 7.40 20.63
N ASP A 242 4.30 7.54 19.53
CA ASP A 242 3.42 8.69 19.28
C ASP A 242 2.34 8.83 20.37
N CYS A 243 1.97 7.71 21.01
CA CYS A 243 1.02 7.66 22.12
C CYS A 243 1.52 8.38 23.39
N LEU A 244 2.78 8.82 23.46
CA LEU A 244 3.34 9.59 24.57
C LEU A 244 3.02 11.09 24.45
N GLY A 245 2.34 11.53 23.37
CA GLY A 245 1.81 12.87 23.21
C GLY A 245 2.80 13.93 22.73
N GLU A 246 4.05 13.56 22.43
CA GLU A 246 5.07 14.45 21.90
C GLU A 246 5.41 14.10 20.43
N GLU A 247 5.90 15.10 19.69
CA GLU A 247 6.39 14.92 18.32
C GLU A 247 7.61 13.99 18.28
N ARG A 248 7.69 13.09 17.28
CA ARG A 248 8.80 12.14 17.12
C ARG A 248 10.18 12.83 17.14
N ALA A 249 10.30 14.03 16.60
CA ALA A 249 11.53 14.84 16.63
C ALA A 249 11.94 15.19 18.06
N THR A 250 10.98 15.58 18.89
CA THR A 250 11.18 15.89 20.30
C THR A 250 11.58 14.66 21.09
N ILE A 251 10.84 13.55 20.94
CA ILE A 251 11.15 12.27 21.58
C ILE A 251 12.56 11.80 21.20
N MET A 252 12.94 11.90 19.92
CA MET A 252 14.27 11.53 19.44
C MET A 252 15.37 12.39 20.06
N SER A 253 15.12 13.70 20.24
CA SER A 253 16.10 14.61 20.84
C SER A 253 16.30 14.37 22.34
N GLN A 254 15.25 13.96 23.04
CA GLN A 254 15.25 13.67 24.49
C GLN A 254 15.79 12.26 24.82
N LEU A 255 15.79 11.34 23.83
CA LEU A 255 16.18 9.95 24.04
C LEU A 255 17.53 9.75 24.74
N PRO A 256 18.63 10.46 24.38
CA PRO A 256 19.91 10.30 25.08
C PRO A 256 19.84 10.65 26.56
N GLU A 257 19.12 11.73 26.90
CA GLU A 257 18.95 12.19 28.28
C GLU A 257 18.07 11.21 29.08
N ALA A 258 17.00 10.71 28.47
CA ALA A 258 16.10 9.74 29.09
C ALA A 258 16.81 8.42 29.40
N VAL A 259 17.64 7.93 28.48
CA VAL A 259 18.44 6.71 28.68
C VAL A 259 19.48 6.92 29.80
N GLN A 260 20.18 8.06 29.80
CA GLN A 260 21.18 8.37 30.83
C GLN A 260 20.53 8.46 32.22
N ALA A 261 19.36 9.12 32.33
CA ALA A 261 18.62 9.22 33.58
C ALA A 261 18.17 7.85 34.11
N ALA A 262 17.70 6.98 33.21
CA ALA A 262 17.28 5.63 33.56
C ALA A 262 18.46 4.77 34.02
N ASP A 263 19.62 4.85 33.35
CA ASP A 263 20.85 4.13 33.74
C ASP A 263 21.37 4.61 35.11
N GLN A 264 21.35 5.93 35.35
CA GLN A 264 21.75 6.49 36.65
C GLN A 264 20.81 6.01 37.77
N ALA A 265 19.50 6.06 37.55
CA ALA A 265 18.51 5.60 38.54
C ALA A 265 18.68 4.10 38.86
N ARG A 266 19.01 3.28 37.84
CA ARG A 266 19.30 1.86 38.03
C ARG A 266 20.58 1.64 38.83
N SER A 267 21.67 2.33 38.48
CA SER A 267 22.95 2.26 39.19
C SER A 267 22.82 2.65 40.66
N ASN A 268 22.04 3.69 40.95
CA ASN A 268 21.76 4.12 42.32
C ASN A 268 21.00 3.03 43.12
N ARG A 269 20.02 2.36 42.51
CA ARG A 269 19.31 1.23 43.14
C ARG A 269 20.22 0.03 43.39
N GLU A 270 21.05 -0.35 42.40
CA GLU A 270 21.99 -1.48 42.52
C GLU A 270 23.07 -1.21 43.58
N SER A 271 23.47 0.07 43.78
CA SER A 271 24.46 0.49 44.78
C SER A 271 23.89 0.70 46.17
N GLY A 272 22.58 0.47 46.39
CA GLY A 272 21.92 0.65 47.70
C GLY A 272 21.91 2.10 48.20
N ILE A 273 22.16 3.06 47.35
CA ILE A 273 22.04 4.48 47.65
C ILE A 273 20.56 4.82 47.68
N MET A 274 19.92 4.61 48.84
CA MET A 274 18.60 5.19 49.10
C MET A 274 18.75 6.67 49.28
N ASP A 275 17.93 7.43 48.54
CA ASP A 275 17.85 8.87 48.75
C ASP A 275 17.42 9.14 50.18
N LEU A 276 18.12 10.07 50.86
CA LEU A 276 18.00 10.32 52.30
C LEU A 276 16.57 10.76 52.73
N PHE A 277 15.69 11.01 51.76
CA PHE A 277 14.33 11.55 51.92
C PHE A 277 13.23 10.60 51.47
N GLY A 278 13.55 9.37 50.99
CA GLY A 278 12.53 8.34 50.66
C GLY A 278 11.64 8.62 49.46
N GLU A 279 11.77 9.76 48.84
CA GLU A 279 11.12 10.10 47.56
C GLU A 279 12.17 9.97 46.45
N VAL A 280 11.79 9.32 45.39
CA VAL A 280 12.53 9.39 44.13
C VAL A 280 12.50 10.84 43.73
N ALA A 281 13.64 11.56 43.93
CA ALA A 281 13.75 12.94 43.51
C ALA A 281 13.23 13.03 42.08
N GLU A 282 12.12 13.71 41.89
CA GLU A 282 11.68 14.10 40.55
C GLU A 282 12.87 14.85 39.96
N VAL A 283 13.59 14.21 39.05
CA VAL A 283 14.67 14.84 38.32
C VAL A 283 14.07 16.12 37.77
N GLN A 284 14.47 17.28 38.28
CA GLN A 284 13.99 18.59 37.80
C GLN A 284 14.28 18.63 36.29
N ARG A 285 13.25 18.28 35.51
CA ARG A 285 13.34 18.23 34.06
C ARG A 285 13.55 19.63 33.58
N LYS A 286 14.66 19.87 32.92
CA LYS A 286 14.80 21.12 32.15
C LYS A 286 13.70 21.13 31.10
N PRO A 287 12.97 22.24 30.93
CA PRO A 287 11.97 22.30 29.87
C PRO A 287 12.62 21.91 28.52
N ALA A 288 12.01 20.99 27.82
CA ALA A 288 12.50 20.53 26.51
C ALA A 288 12.70 21.75 25.62
N LYS A 289 13.86 21.85 24.98
CA LYS A 289 14.05 22.86 23.94
C LYS A 289 13.08 22.56 22.81
N PRO A 290 12.32 23.56 22.34
CA PRO A 290 11.42 23.33 21.22
C PRO A 290 12.22 22.84 20.00
N VAL A 291 11.88 21.63 19.53
CA VAL A 291 12.48 21.02 18.35
C VAL A 291 11.48 21.14 17.21
N LYS A 292 11.93 21.63 16.04
CA LYS A 292 11.06 21.68 14.85
C LYS A 292 10.60 20.26 14.52
N PRO A 293 9.29 20.00 14.34
CA PRO A 293 8.77 18.71 13.91
C PRO A 293 9.47 18.22 12.63
N TRP A 294 9.62 16.92 12.49
CA TRP A 294 10.13 16.37 11.23
C TRP A 294 9.21 16.74 10.07
N ALA A 295 9.82 17.07 8.93
CA ALA A 295 9.06 17.15 7.69
C ALA A 295 8.41 15.78 7.40
N ASP A 296 7.24 15.77 6.75
CA ASP A 296 6.51 14.54 6.44
C ASP A 296 7.37 13.52 5.68
N GLU A 297 8.26 13.99 4.80
CA GLU A 297 9.19 13.13 4.08
C GLU A 297 10.10 12.34 5.03
N VAL A 298 10.67 13.00 6.05
CA VAL A 298 11.55 12.35 7.04
C VAL A 298 10.75 11.37 7.91
N ARG A 299 9.55 11.79 8.34
CA ARG A 299 8.64 10.98 9.16
C ARG A 299 8.20 9.73 8.42
N LEU A 300 7.70 9.86 7.20
CA LEU A 300 7.24 8.75 6.37
C LEU A 300 8.39 7.83 5.95
N LYS A 301 9.57 8.39 5.67
CA LYS A 301 10.77 7.58 5.44
C LYS A 301 11.11 6.72 6.65
N GLY A 302 10.99 7.26 7.86
CA GLY A 302 11.17 6.50 9.10
C GLY A 302 10.21 5.29 9.19
N GLU A 303 8.94 5.47 8.85
CA GLU A 303 7.96 4.37 8.77
C GLU A 303 8.35 3.34 7.70
N LYS A 304 8.68 3.79 6.49
CA LYS A 304 9.10 2.90 5.41
C LYS A 304 10.32 2.06 5.78
N ASP A 305 11.31 2.67 6.42
CA ASP A 305 12.55 1.99 6.85
C ASP A 305 12.28 0.94 7.94
N THR A 306 11.35 1.21 8.86
CA THR A 306 11.08 0.38 10.04
C THR A 306 9.91 -0.59 9.87
N LEU A 307 8.87 -0.21 9.13
CA LEU A 307 7.66 -1.01 8.90
C LEU A 307 7.59 -1.59 7.48
N GLY A 308 8.32 -1.00 6.53
CA GLY A 308 8.26 -1.34 5.11
C GLY A 308 7.13 -0.68 4.34
N LEU A 309 6.26 0.07 5.01
CA LEU A 309 5.10 0.76 4.43
C LEU A 309 4.85 2.10 5.11
N TYR A 310 3.93 2.86 4.54
CA TYR A 310 3.46 4.13 5.09
C TYR A 310 2.12 3.89 5.82
N LEU A 311 2.06 4.20 7.12
CA LEU A 311 0.84 4.02 7.94
C LEU A 311 0.13 5.33 8.27
N THR A 312 0.88 6.39 8.59
CA THR A 312 0.30 7.64 9.08
C THR A 312 0.15 8.72 8.00
N GLY A 313 0.35 8.36 6.74
CA GLY A 313 0.22 9.22 5.57
C GLY A 313 0.87 8.59 4.35
N HIS A 314 0.89 9.29 3.22
CA HIS A 314 1.53 8.81 2.00
C HIS A 314 2.36 9.93 1.35
N PRO A 315 3.55 9.66 0.76
CA PRO A 315 4.38 10.69 0.12
C PRO A 315 3.67 11.49 -0.98
N ILE A 316 2.64 10.90 -1.61
CA ILE A 316 1.83 11.58 -2.64
C ILE A 316 0.90 12.66 -2.06
N ASP A 317 0.60 12.62 -0.74
CA ASP A 317 -0.41 13.48 -0.13
C ASP A 317 -0.05 14.97 -0.25
N VAL A 318 1.24 15.29 -0.18
CA VAL A 318 1.76 16.66 -0.38
C VAL A 318 1.39 17.19 -1.78
N TYR A 319 1.28 16.30 -2.77
CA TYR A 319 1.00 16.63 -4.15
C TYR A 319 -0.47 16.50 -4.54
N ARG A 320 -1.34 15.97 -3.65
CA ARG A 320 -2.78 15.74 -3.96
C ARG A 320 -3.53 16.99 -4.43
N PRO A 321 -3.34 18.19 -3.84
CA PRO A 321 -4.01 19.39 -4.33
C PRO A 321 -3.63 19.71 -5.78
N GLU A 322 -2.35 19.53 -6.10
CA GLU A 322 -1.79 19.76 -7.42
C GLU A 322 -2.24 18.70 -8.44
N LEU A 323 -2.18 17.43 -8.05
CA LEU A 323 -2.55 16.30 -8.91
C LEU A 323 -4.00 16.37 -9.41
N LYS A 324 -4.93 16.93 -8.62
CA LYS A 324 -6.33 17.14 -9.01
C LYS A 324 -6.49 17.95 -10.28
N ALA A 325 -5.52 18.81 -10.63
CA ALA A 325 -5.58 19.65 -11.83
C ALA A 325 -5.33 18.88 -13.14
N PHE A 326 -4.67 17.72 -13.10
CA PHE A 326 -4.25 17.00 -14.30
C PHE A 326 -4.39 15.47 -14.24
N VAL A 327 -4.62 14.89 -13.09
CA VAL A 327 -4.92 13.47 -12.93
C VAL A 327 -6.42 13.25 -13.13
N SER A 328 -6.78 12.29 -13.95
CA SER A 328 -8.19 12.04 -14.31
C SER A 328 -8.92 11.27 -13.20
N GLN A 329 -8.26 10.30 -12.58
CA GLN A 329 -8.83 9.38 -11.59
C GLN A 329 -7.74 8.91 -10.64
N LYS A 330 -8.13 8.54 -9.42
CA LYS A 330 -7.26 7.80 -8.48
C LYS A 330 -7.13 6.35 -8.93
N ILE A 331 -6.11 5.65 -8.41
CA ILE A 331 -5.86 4.26 -8.81
C ILE A 331 -7.04 3.34 -8.44
N ASN A 332 -7.68 3.52 -7.29
CA ASN A 332 -8.85 2.74 -6.90
C ASN A 332 -10.12 3.03 -7.72
N GLU A 333 -10.15 4.14 -8.45
CA GLU A 333 -11.28 4.55 -9.30
C GLU A 333 -11.08 4.10 -10.77
N LEU A 334 -9.90 3.56 -11.10
CA LEU A 334 -9.59 3.13 -12.46
C LEU A 334 -10.46 1.96 -12.88
N THR A 335 -11.31 2.18 -13.88
CA THR A 335 -12.14 1.14 -14.47
C THR A 335 -11.52 0.61 -15.74
N PRO A 336 -11.15 -0.65 -15.80
CA PRO A 336 -10.61 -1.26 -17.00
C PRO A 336 -11.68 -1.38 -18.08
N THR A 337 -11.28 -1.27 -19.32
CA THR A 337 -12.15 -1.55 -20.47
C THR A 337 -11.48 -2.55 -21.40
N ARG A 338 -12.29 -3.41 -22.05
CA ARG A 338 -11.77 -4.42 -23.00
C ARG A 338 -10.95 -3.80 -24.16
N ARG A 339 -11.16 -2.52 -24.48
CA ARG A 339 -10.45 -1.81 -25.55
C ARG A 339 -9.28 -0.94 -25.08
N GLY A 340 -9.01 -0.91 -23.76
CA GLY A 340 -8.02 -0.02 -23.15
C GLY A 340 -8.39 1.46 -23.32
N VAL A 341 -8.74 2.12 -22.22
CA VAL A 341 -8.93 3.59 -22.23
C VAL A 341 -7.64 4.23 -21.77
N THR A 342 -7.13 5.16 -22.57
CA THR A 342 -5.98 5.98 -22.17
C THR A 342 -6.43 6.94 -21.08
N THR A 343 -5.83 6.81 -19.92
CA THR A 343 -6.11 7.65 -18.76
C THR A 343 -4.82 8.22 -18.17
N VAL A 344 -4.96 9.30 -17.38
CA VAL A 344 -3.84 9.94 -16.67
C VAL A 344 -4.04 9.71 -15.18
N PHE A 345 -3.09 9.07 -14.55
CA PHE A 345 -3.08 8.80 -13.12
C PHE A 345 -1.67 9.02 -12.56
N ALA A 346 -1.55 9.14 -11.25
CA ALA A 346 -0.27 9.36 -10.58
C ALA A 346 -0.08 8.35 -9.45
N GLY A 347 1.17 8.06 -9.15
CA GLY A 347 1.53 7.20 -8.02
C GLY A 347 3.00 7.33 -7.67
N LEU A 348 3.32 6.91 -6.47
CA LEU A 348 4.69 6.67 -6.02
C LEU A 348 5.20 5.38 -6.67
N VAL A 349 6.37 5.40 -7.27
CA VAL A 349 7.04 4.18 -7.76
C VAL A 349 7.53 3.38 -6.57
N VAL A 350 6.88 2.24 -6.28
CA VAL A 350 7.25 1.38 -5.14
C VAL A 350 8.14 0.21 -5.55
N ASP A 351 8.03 -0.27 -6.79
CA ASP A 351 8.86 -1.35 -7.31
C ASP A 351 9.02 -1.27 -8.84
N ILE A 352 10.16 -1.77 -9.32
CA ILE A 352 10.47 -1.89 -10.75
C ILE A 352 11.02 -3.29 -11.01
N ALA A 353 10.16 -4.18 -11.49
CA ALA A 353 10.49 -5.57 -11.80
C ALA A 353 10.90 -5.75 -13.27
N ASN A 354 11.99 -6.47 -13.50
CA ASN A 354 12.52 -6.78 -14.83
C ASN A 354 12.19 -8.23 -15.22
N PHE A 355 11.39 -8.41 -16.26
CA PHE A 355 11.06 -9.69 -16.85
C PHE A 355 11.72 -9.82 -18.24
N PRO A 356 11.89 -11.04 -18.78
CA PRO A 356 12.59 -11.25 -20.05
C PRO A 356 12.08 -10.40 -21.22
N ASN A 357 10.77 -10.15 -21.31
CA ASN A 357 10.14 -9.44 -22.43
C ASN A 357 9.52 -8.09 -22.04
N ARG A 358 9.56 -7.69 -20.76
CA ARG A 358 8.90 -6.47 -20.29
C ARG A 358 9.45 -5.99 -18.94
N MET A 359 9.30 -4.72 -18.69
CA MET A 359 9.42 -4.10 -17.37
C MET A 359 8.03 -3.92 -16.77
N VAL A 360 7.91 -4.10 -15.48
CA VAL A 360 6.68 -3.85 -14.72
C VAL A 360 6.99 -2.86 -13.60
N VAL A 361 6.25 -1.78 -13.57
CA VAL A 361 6.38 -0.72 -12.56
C VAL A 361 5.16 -0.79 -11.66
N THR A 362 5.35 -0.94 -10.37
CA THR A 362 4.26 -0.88 -9.38
C THR A 362 4.15 0.54 -8.85
N LEU A 363 2.97 1.12 -9.01
CA LEU A 363 2.63 2.44 -8.51
C LEU A 363 1.64 2.35 -7.36
N ASP A 364 1.82 3.24 -6.37
CA ASP A 364 0.97 3.37 -5.19
C ASP A 364 0.54 4.85 -5.05
N ASP A 365 -0.76 5.12 -4.95
CA ASP A 365 -1.27 6.48 -4.72
C ASP A 365 -1.86 6.68 -3.31
N GLY A 366 -1.66 5.69 -2.44
CA GLY A 366 -2.22 5.64 -1.09
C GLY A 366 -3.70 5.20 -1.06
N THR A 367 -4.36 5.04 -2.21
CA THR A 367 -5.72 4.47 -2.30
C THR A 367 -5.70 3.03 -2.80
N ALA A 368 -4.79 2.71 -3.72
CA ALA A 368 -4.57 1.38 -4.26
C ALA A 368 -3.20 1.29 -4.96
N ARG A 369 -2.84 0.07 -5.37
CA ARG A 369 -1.67 -0.20 -6.20
C ARG A 369 -2.07 -0.69 -7.57
N ILE A 370 -1.29 -0.31 -8.60
CA ILE A 370 -1.43 -0.77 -9.97
C ILE A 370 -0.08 -1.16 -10.57
N GLU A 371 -0.06 -2.26 -11.30
CA GLU A 371 1.09 -2.66 -12.11
C GLU A 371 0.98 -2.06 -13.52
N VAL A 372 2.01 -1.35 -13.94
CA VAL A 372 2.11 -0.74 -15.28
C VAL A 372 3.23 -1.40 -16.06
N SER A 373 2.88 -2.07 -17.14
CA SER A 373 3.82 -2.80 -17.99
C SER A 373 4.33 -1.93 -19.15
N ALA A 374 5.60 -2.11 -19.51
CA ALA A 374 6.20 -1.53 -20.70
C ALA A 374 7.19 -2.52 -21.34
N ASN A 375 7.36 -2.52 -22.65
CA ASN A 375 8.50 -3.19 -23.26
C ASN A 375 9.80 -2.45 -22.90
N HIS A 376 10.94 -3.11 -23.02
CA HIS A 376 12.24 -2.56 -22.63
C HIS A 376 12.57 -1.26 -23.37
N GLU A 377 12.28 -1.17 -24.66
CA GLU A 377 12.54 0.04 -25.45
C GLU A 377 11.75 1.24 -24.92
N ARG A 378 10.45 1.05 -24.64
CA ARG A 378 9.60 2.11 -24.10
C ARG A 378 10.04 2.51 -22.69
N PHE A 379 10.39 1.54 -21.83
CA PHE A 379 10.88 1.82 -20.50
C PHE A 379 12.16 2.66 -20.53
N GLN A 380 13.11 2.33 -21.41
CA GLN A 380 14.37 3.08 -21.55
C GLN A 380 14.17 4.57 -21.87
N ARG A 381 13.08 4.93 -22.56
CA ARG A 381 12.74 6.34 -22.83
C ARG A 381 12.34 7.12 -21.59
N PHE A 382 11.89 6.44 -20.54
CA PHE A 382 11.39 7.04 -19.31
C PHE A 382 12.17 6.59 -18.06
N LYS A 383 13.31 5.95 -18.21
CA LYS A 383 14.11 5.41 -17.09
C LYS A 383 14.53 6.48 -16.07
N ASP A 384 14.77 7.72 -16.54
CA ASP A 384 15.17 8.83 -15.68
C ASP A 384 13.97 9.48 -14.96
N VAL A 385 12.76 9.21 -15.43
CA VAL A 385 11.49 9.61 -14.83
C VAL A 385 11.02 8.56 -13.82
N ILE A 386 11.01 7.28 -14.24
CA ILE A 386 10.53 6.15 -13.45
C ILE A 386 11.67 5.64 -12.56
N VAL A 387 11.75 6.19 -11.37
CA VAL A 387 12.76 5.85 -10.35
C VAL A 387 12.04 5.51 -9.06
N ASN A 388 12.52 4.49 -8.33
CA ASN A 388 11.96 4.10 -7.04
C ASN A 388 11.84 5.31 -6.08
N GLU A 389 10.80 5.31 -5.28
CA GLU A 389 10.47 6.36 -4.29
C GLU A 389 10.18 7.74 -4.89
N ARG A 390 9.91 7.83 -6.19
CA ARG A 390 9.50 9.06 -6.87
C ARG A 390 8.01 9.03 -7.22
N VAL A 391 7.32 10.15 -6.99
CA VAL A 391 5.97 10.36 -7.49
C VAL A 391 6.04 10.70 -8.98
N VAL A 392 5.33 9.94 -9.80
CA VAL A 392 5.29 10.10 -11.25
C VAL A 392 3.84 10.19 -11.73
N VAL A 393 3.66 10.86 -12.86
CA VAL A 393 2.38 10.92 -13.57
C VAL A 393 2.49 10.06 -14.81
N ILE A 394 1.59 9.11 -14.95
CA ILE A 394 1.54 8.16 -16.04
C ILE A 394 0.35 8.47 -16.95
N GLU A 395 0.60 8.52 -18.24
CA GLU A 395 -0.40 8.40 -19.29
C GLU A 395 -0.33 6.96 -19.78
N GLY A 396 -1.41 6.19 -19.60
CA GLY A 396 -1.41 4.76 -19.89
C GLY A 396 -2.80 4.22 -20.23
N GLU A 397 -2.82 3.03 -20.79
CA GLU A 397 -4.05 2.28 -21.08
C GLU A 397 -4.32 1.32 -19.93
N ILE A 398 -5.56 1.32 -19.41
CA ILE A 398 -6.00 0.41 -18.35
C ILE A 398 -6.79 -0.73 -18.97
N TYR A 399 -6.42 -1.97 -18.65
CA TYR A 399 -7.06 -3.16 -19.19
C TYR A 399 -7.23 -4.24 -18.13
N GLU A 400 -8.22 -5.11 -18.36
CA GLU A 400 -8.39 -6.35 -17.60
C GLU A 400 -7.52 -7.46 -18.22
N ARG A 401 -6.93 -8.25 -17.36
CA ARG A 401 -6.27 -9.49 -17.76
C ARG A 401 -7.07 -10.66 -17.22
N GLU A 402 -7.47 -11.57 -18.09
CA GLU A 402 -8.19 -12.79 -17.73
C GLU A 402 -7.45 -13.56 -16.61
N GLY A 403 -8.16 -13.89 -15.53
CA GLY A 403 -7.59 -14.55 -14.36
C GLY A 403 -6.91 -13.64 -13.34
N PHE A 404 -6.98 -12.32 -13.50
CA PHE A 404 -6.48 -11.34 -12.52
C PHE A 404 -7.61 -10.42 -12.07
N GLU A 405 -7.78 -10.30 -10.75
CA GLU A 405 -8.85 -9.47 -10.17
C GLU A 405 -8.54 -7.96 -10.22
N ARG A 406 -7.28 -7.59 -10.44
CA ARG A 406 -6.86 -6.18 -10.43
C ARG A 406 -6.59 -5.68 -11.86
N PRO A 407 -6.98 -4.44 -12.16
CA PRO A 407 -6.65 -3.82 -13.44
C PRO A 407 -5.14 -3.68 -13.60
N MET A 408 -4.68 -3.81 -14.83
CA MET A 408 -3.29 -3.59 -15.22
C MET A 408 -3.16 -2.39 -16.14
N GLY A 409 -2.03 -1.70 -16.05
CA GLY A 409 -1.70 -0.58 -16.91
C GLY A 409 -0.71 -0.97 -18.02
N ARG A 410 -0.80 -0.30 -19.16
CA ARG A 410 0.23 -0.28 -20.19
C ARG A 410 0.78 1.13 -20.31
N LEU A 411 2.08 1.30 -20.11
CA LEU A 411 2.74 2.59 -20.17
C LEU A 411 2.68 3.20 -21.59
N THR A 412 2.19 4.41 -21.69
CA THR A 412 2.27 5.23 -22.92
C THR A 412 3.30 6.33 -22.74
N LYS A 413 3.18 7.14 -21.68
CA LYS A 413 4.13 8.19 -21.30
C LYS A 413 4.26 8.27 -19.80
N ALA A 414 5.41 8.74 -19.33
CA ALA A 414 5.65 9.08 -17.93
C ALA A 414 6.22 10.49 -17.82
N PHE A 415 5.88 11.18 -16.74
CA PHE A 415 6.33 12.54 -16.46
C PHE A 415 6.68 12.69 -14.98
N THR A 416 7.71 13.46 -14.70
CA THR A 416 7.92 14.02 -13.37
C THR A 416 6.91 15.15 -13.12
N LEU A 417 6.66 15.46 -11.85
CA LEU A 417 5.82 16.63 -11.49
C LEU A 417 6.42 17.93 -12.04
N ASN A 418 7.74 18.08 -11.97
CA ASN A 418 8.44 19.23 -12.52
C ASN A 418 8.20 19.41 -14.01
N GLU A 419 8.26 18.33 -14.80
CA GLU A 419 7.97 18.40 -16.24
C GLU A 419 6.52 18.80 -16.55
N ILE A 420 5.57 18.36 -15.72
CA ILE A 420 4.17 18.75 -15.90
C ILE A 420 3.97 20.22 -15.52
N ARG A 421 4.54 20.67 -14.40
CA ARG A 421 4.46 22.07 -13.98
C ARG A 421 5.02 22.99 -15.06
N GLN A 422 6.20 22.68 -15.58
CA GLN A 422 6.82 23.47 -16.66
C GLN A 422 5.98 23.53 -17.94
N LYS A 423 5.20 22.48 -18.22
CA LYS A 423 4.35 22.42 -19.42
C LYS A 423 2.96 23.01 -19.24
N ARG A 424 2.43 23.03 -18.02
CA ARG A 424 0.99 23.28 -17.78
C ARG A 424 0.71 24.33 -16.70
N ALA A 425 1.66 24.69 -15.86
CA ALA A 425 1.43 25.70 -14.85
C ALA A 425 1.36 27.10 -15.47
N ASN A 426 0.35 27.88 -15.04
CA ASN A 426 0.16 29.26 -15.44
C ASN A 426 0.78 30.24 -14.45
N SER A 427 0.57 30.01 -13.16
CA SER A 427 1.05 30.88 -12.09
C SER A 427 1.24 30.11 -10.77
N ILE A 428 2.06 30.64 -9.89
CA ILE A 428 2.16 30.25 -8.49
C ILE A 428 1.47 31.33 -7.67
N GLN A 429 0.53 30.92 -6.80
CA GLN A 429 -0.18 31.83 -5.91
C GLN A 429 0.23 31.52 -4.46
N VAL A 430 0.61 32.54 -3.71
CA VAL A 430 0.92 32.45 -2.28
C VAL A 430 -0.10 33.27 -1.49
N LYS A 431 -0.87 32.58 -0.67
CA LYS A 431 -1.87 33.20 0.20
C LYS A 431 -1.22 33.68 1.49
N LEU A 432 -1.33 34.96 1.79
CA LEU A 432 -0.81 35.59 2.99
C LEU A 432 -1.97 36.06 3.89
N SER A 433 -2.00 35.58 5.12
CA SER A 433 -2.85 36.08 6.21
C SER A 433 -2.09 37.09 7.08
N PRO A 434 -2.76 37.88 7.94
CA PRO A 434 -2.13 38.90 8.77
C PRO A 434 -0.95 38.40 9.60
N GLU A 435 -0.97 37.15 10.02
CA GLU A 435 0.11 36.51 10.79
C GLU A 435 1.44 36.36 10.05
N HIS A 436 1.40 36.36 8.71
CA HIS A 436 2.61 36.25 7.87
C HIS A 436 3.35 37.57 7.71
N PHE A 437 2.75 38.71 8.14
CA PHE A 437 3.37 40.02 7.96
C PHE A 437 4.41 40.29 9.05
N SER A 438 5.67 40.25 8.63
CA SER A 438 6.83 40.64 9.45
C SER A 438 7.65 41.71 8.73
N PRO A 439 8.44 42.51 9.46
CA PRO A 439 9.34 43.49 8.85
C PRO A 439 10.36 42.87 7.86
N SER A 440 10.67 41.58 8.05
CA SER A 440 11.62 40.83 7.20
C SER A 440 10.97 40.16 6.00
N LEU A 441 9.63 40.08 5.89
CA LEU A 441 8.90 39.34 4.86
C LEU A 441 9.44 39.55 3.43
N ASN A 442 9.63 40.81 3.05
CA ASN A 442 10.13 41.15 1.72
C ASN A 442 11.54 40.61 1.44
N GLN A 443 12.42 40.67 2.46
CA GLN A 443 13.79 40.19 2.34
C GLN A 443 13.82 38.64 2.30
N ASP A 444 13.02 38.00 3.11
CA ASP A 444 12.96 36.56 3.21
C ASP A 444 12.32 35.96 1.95
N LEU A 445 11.21 36.54 1.47
CA LEU A 445 10.58 36.15 0.22
C LEU A 445 11.56 36.29 -0.96
N LYS A 446 12.26 37.43 -1.02
CA LYS A 446 13.29 37.65 -2.04
C LYS A 446 14.38 36.58 -2.01
N LYS A 447 14.91 36.23 -0.83
CA LYS A 447 15.92 35.17 -0.68
C LYS A 447 15.40 33.80 -1.15
N ILE A 448 14.12 33.52 -0.90
CA ILE A 448 13.49 32.25 -1.31
C ILE A 448 13.34 32.17 -2.83
N ILE A 449 12.82 33.21 -3.49
CA ILE A 449 12.43 33.16 -4.91
C ILE A 449 13.56 33.50 -5.87
N GLN A 450 14.50 34.38 -5.49
CA GLN A 450 15.56 34.87 -6.37
C GLN A 450 16.40 33.77 -7.03
N PRO A 451 16.78 32.65 -6.37
CA PRO A 451 17.53 31.57 -6.98
C PRO A 451 16.77 30.87 -8.14
N PHE A 452 15.45 31.02 -8.20
CA PHE A 452 14.59 30.35 -9.18
C PHE A 452 14.09 31.26 -10.30
N CYS A 453 14.48 32.55 -10.29
CA CYS A 453 14.09 33.51 -11.32
C CYS A 453 14.91 33.37 -12.63
N ASN A 454 16.10 32.77 -12.58
CA ASN A 454 17.01 32.65 -13.73
C ASN A 454 17.55 31.23 -13.84
N VAL A 455 16.69 30.22 -13.82
CA VAL A 455 17.08 28.83 -14.01
C VAL A 455 17.09 28.51 -15.51
N ASP A 456 18.26 28.17 -16.06
CA ASP A 456 18.40 27.84 -17.46
C ASP A 456 17.51 26.67 -17.88
N MET A 457 17.00 26.71 -19.12
CA MET A 457 16.17 25.67 -19.75
C MET A 457 14.82 25.40 -19.04
N CYS A 458 14.40 26.25 -18.08
CA CYS A 458 13.12 26.13 -17.41
C CYS A 458 12.12 27.16 -17.94
N ASN A 459 10.84 26.78 -18.01
CA ASN A 459 9.76 27.74 -18.21
C ASN A 459 9.53 28.50 -16.91
N HIS A 460 9.52 29.83 -16.97
CA HIS A 460 9.29 30.70 -15.84
C HIS A 460 7.86 31.20 -15.87
N ILE A 461 7.16 31.04 -14.76
CA ILE A 461 5.76 31.42 -14.60
C ILE A 461 5.62 32.56 -13.59
N PRO A 462 4.59 33.41 -13.76
CA PRO A 462 4.34 34.51 -12.84
C PRO A 462 4.00 34.01 -11.43
N MET A 463 4.37 34.83 -10.45
CA MET A 463 4.03 34.61 -9.05
C MET A 463 3.07 35.70 -8.59
N HIS A 464 1.97 35.27 -7.97
CA HIS A 464 0.94 36.14 -7.42
C HIS A 464 0.89 35.98 -5.91
N ILE A 465 0.65 37.05 -5.20
CA ILE A 465 0.46 37.06 -3.75
C ILE A 465 -1.00 37.43 -3.49
N LEU A 466 -1.73 36.50 -2.91
CA LEU A 466 -3.11 36.71 -2.48
C LEU A 466 -3.12 37.16 -1.01
N LEU A 467 -3.47 38.41 -0.79
CA LEU A 467 -3.64 38.96 0.55
C LEU A 467 -5.05 38.68 1.03
N ASP A 468 -5.17 37.93 2.12
CA ASP A 468 -6.47 37.53 2.66
C ASP A 468 -6.64 38.16 4.05
N PHE A 469 -7.40 39.25 4.10
CA PHE A 469 -7.75 39.96 5.33
C PHE A 469 -9.21 39.69 5.67
N PRO A 470 -9.63 39.85 6.95
CA PRO A 470 -11.02 39.59 7.36
C PRO A 470 -12.08 40.38 6.59
N TYR A 471 -11.69 41.54 6.04
CA TYR A 471 -12.63 42.46 5.38
C TYR A 471 -12.32 42.70 3.90
N ALA A 472 -11.21 42.21 3.36
CA ALA A 472 -10.83 42.42 1.96
C ALA A 472 -9.81 41.38 1.51
N THR A 473 -9.94 40.97 0.26
CA THR A 473 -8.92 40.19 -0.44
C THR A 473 -8.30 41.03 -1.53
N ALA A 474 -6.97 40.98 -1.67
CA ALA A 474 -6.26 41.66 -2.76
C ALA A 474 -5.27 40.71 -3.40
N GLU A 475 -5.15 40.76 -4.73
CA GLU A 475 -4.19 39.99 -5.50
C GLU A 475 -3.07 40.92 -6.00
N LEU A 476 -1.84 40.61 -5.62
CA LEU A 476 -0.65 41.34 -6.08
C LEU A 476 0.07 40.50 -7.13
N HIS A 477 0.16 41.02 -8.33
CA HIS A 477 0.96 40.45 -9.40
C HIS A 477 2.40 40.96 -9.30
N LEU A 478 3.35 40.06 -9.08
CA LEU A 478 4.75 40.44 -9.13
C LEU A 478 5.17 40.74 -10.57
N SER A 479 6.11 41.68 -10.75
CA SER A 479 6.62 42.00 -12.07
C SER A 479 7.33 40.79 -12.72
N ASN A 480 7.48 40.80 -14.05
CA ASN A 480 8.08 39.71 -14.81
C ASN A 480 9.51 39.34 -14.38
N HIS A 481 10.22 40.24 -13.69
CA HIS A 481 11.53 39.92 -13.07
C HIS A 481 11.47 38.88 -11.95
N TRP A 482 10.27 38.64 -11.42
CA TRP A 482 10.01 37.67 -10.37
C TRP A 482 9.29 36.43 -10.88
N ASN A 483 9.25 36.23 -12.19
CA ASN A 483 8.82 34.96 -12.74
C ASN A 483 9.78 33.86 -12.31
N VAL A 484 9.27 32.72 -11.87
CA VAL A 484 10.06 31.65 -11.26
C VAL A 484 9.88 30.32 -11.98
N ALA A 485 10.92 29.49 -11.97
CA ALA A 485 10.82 28.11 -12.37
C ALA A 485 10.06 27.30 -11.31
N PRO A 486 8.94 26.62 -11.64
CA PRO A 486 8.09 25.90 -10.67
C PRO A 486 8.69 24.57 -10.25
N LEU A 487 9.85 24.58 -9.62
CA LEU A 487 10.60 23.42 -9.19
C LEU A 487 10.18 22.98 -7.76
N ASP A 488 10.33 21.69 -7.47
CA ASP A 488 10.02 21.12 -6.14
C ASP A 488 10.73 21.86 -5.00
N GLU A 489 12.00 22.26 -5.21
CA GLU A 489 12.78 22.99 -4.22
C GLU A 489 12.19 24.36 -3.87
N LEU A 490 11.69 25.11 -4.87
CA LEU A 490 11.01 26.37 -4.63
C LEU A 490 9.73 26.16 -3.82
N LEU A 491 8.92 25.18 -4.26
CA LEU A 491 7.64 24.89 -3.62
C LEU A 491 7.83 24.40 -2.19
N ALA A 492 8.86 23.60 -1.92
CA ALA A 492 9.21 23.15 -0.57
C ALA A 492 9.58 24.34 0.34
N LYS A 493 10.45 25.24 -0.14
CA LYS A 493 10.84 26.44 0.62
C LYS A 493 9.66 27.37 0.90
N LEU A 494 8.76 27.54 -0.07
CA LEU A 494 7.56 28.35 0.12
C LEU A 494 6.59 27.72 1.11
N ARG A 495 6.39 26.39 1.06
CA ARG A 495 5.56 25.65 2.05
C ARG A 495 6.16 25.70 3.46
N ASP A 496 7.47 25.59 3.57
CA ASP A 496 8.18 25.69 4.85
C ASP A 496 8.06 27.05 5.51
N TYR A 497 8.00 28.11 4.70
CA TYR A 497 7.93 29.49 5.20
C TYR A 497 6.49 29.95 5.47
N PHE A 498 5.54 29.66 4.57
CA PHE A 498 4.16 30.15 4.62
C PHE A 498 3.14 29.11 5.09
N GLY A 499 3.54 27.86 5.25
CA GLY A 499 2.63 26.75 5.53
C GLY A 499 2.11 26.04 4.27
N LYS A 500 1.62 24.80 4.47
CA LYS A 500 1.20 23.93 3.35
C LYS A 500 -0.02 24.47 2.61
N ASP A 501 -0.95 25.11 3.33
CA ASP A 501 -2.22 25.60 2.81
C ASP A 501 -2.12 27.01 2.18
N ALA A 502 -0.96 27.63 2.26
CA ALA A 502 -0.74 28.96 1.69
C ALA A 502 -0.31 28.95 0.22
N LEU A 503 0.06 27.78 -0.35
CA LEU A 503 0.63 27.67 -1.69
C LEU A 503 -0.30 26.96 -2.67
N PHE A 504 -0.61 27.63 -3.78
CA PHE A 504 -1.44 27.09 -4.88
C PHE A 504 -0.73 27.26 -6.21
N ILE A 505 -0.90 26.29 -7.10
CA ILE A 505 -0.43 26.36 -8.49
C ILE A 505 -1.65 26.34 -9.40
N GLU A 506 -1.77 27.35 -10.22
CA GLU A 506 -2.80 27.41 -11.25
C GLU A 506 -2.32 26.71 -12.52
N TYR A 507 -3.17 25.85 -13.09
CA TYR A 507 -2.87 25.08 -14.29
C TYR A 507 -3.78 25.45 -15.44
N GLN A 508 -3.28 25.29 -16.67
CA GLN A 508 -4.08 25.43 -17.90
C GLN A 508 -5.21 24.38 -17.90
N VAL A 509 -6.44 24.82 -17.77
CA VAL A 509 -7.61 23.96 -17.92
C VAL A 509 -7.78 23.67 -19.40
N LYS A 510 -7.61 22.43 -19.86
CA LYS A 510 -8.01 22.02 -21.21
C LYS A 510 -9.53 22.18 -21.34
N SER A 511 -9.96 23.31 -21.91
CA SER A 511 -11.37 23.58 -22.10
C SER A 511 -11.94 22.68 -23.20
N LYS A 512 -12.86 21.73 -22.81
CA LYS A 512 -14.00 21.38 -23.68
C LYS A 512 -15.26 20.93 -22.92
N ALA A 513 -15.23 20.74 -21.59
CA ALA A 513 -16.44 20.28 -20.87
C ALA A 513 -16.73 20.95 -19.52
N ALA A 514 -15.90 21.87 -19.03
CA ALA A 514 -16.07 22.44 -17.67
C ALA A 514 -16.47 23.92 -17.64
N LYS A 515 -16.70 24.56 -18.80
CA LYS A 515 -17.12 25.98 -18.84
C LYS A 515 -18.54 26.26 -18.37
N SER A 516 -19.36 25.23 -18.07
CA SER A 516 -20.76 25.46 -17.65
C SER A 516 -21.05 25.27 -16.15
N LYS A 517 -20.14 24.71 -15.34
CA LYS A 517 -20.41 24.50 -13.91
C LYS A 517 -19.49 25.26 -12.93
N ALA A 518 -18.30 25.67 -13.35
CA ALA A 518 -17.41 26.44 -12.48
C ALA A 518 -17.67 27.96 -12.53
N ALA A 519 -18.33 28.46 -13.57
CA ALA A 519 -18.70 29.86 -13.66
C ALA A 519 -19.99 30.21 -12.91
N GLU A 520 -20.76 29.20 -12.45
CA GLU A 520 -21.97 29.41 -11.66
C GLU A 520 -21.74 29.33 -10.14
N SER A 521 -20.59 28.84 -9.66
CA SER A 521 -20.32 28.73 -8.23
C SER A 521 -19.49 29.88 -7.63
N PHE A 522 -19.05 30.85 -8.42
CA PHE A 522 -18.38 32.06 -7.94
C PHE A 522 -18.91 33.29 -8.65
N ARG A 523 -20.21 33.57 -8.46
CA ARG A 523 -20.68 34.93 -8.51
C ARG A 523 -20.68 35.43 -7.07
N PRO A 524 -19.91 36.49 -6.72
CA PRO A 524 -20.22 37.24 -5.52
C PRO A 524 -21.67 37.65 -5.66
N SER A 525 -22.46 37.45 -4.61
CA SER A 525 -23.81 38.01 -4.53
C SER A 525 -23.67 39.50 -4.79
N THR A 526 -23.96 39.92 -6.02
CA THR A 526 -24.14 41.33 -6.32
C THR A 526 -25.41 41.74 -5.59
N MET A 527 -25.21 42.35 -4.42
CA MET A 527 -26.24 43.22 -3.89
C MET A 527 -26.59 44.19 -5.02
N ALA A 528 -27.85 44.23 -5.35
CA ALA A 528 -28.38 45.24 -6.28
C ALA A 528 -27.92 46.62 -5.74
N PRO A 529 -27.46 47.53 -6.63
CA PRO A 529 -27.15 48.89 -6.17
C PRO A 529 -28.41 49.45 -5.50
N PRO A 530 -28.28 50.19 -4.40
CA PRO A 530 -29.41 50.84 -3.73
C PRO A 530 -30.14 51.73 -4.74
N PRO A 531 -31.44 51.90 -4.61
CA PRO A 531 -32.19 52.84 -5.44
C PRO A 531 -31.53 54.21 -5.40
N SER A 532 -31.51 54.90 -6.53
CA SER A 532 -30.82 56.17 -6.74
C SER A 532 -31.26 57.33 -5.82
N ASP A 533 -32.26 57.11 -4.98
CA ASP A 533 -32.89 58.12 -4.14
C ASP A 533 -32.70 57.90 -2.63
N MET A 534 -31.83 56.97 -2.23
CA MET A 534 -31.58 56.66 -0.82
C MET A 534 -30.33 57.47 -0.35
N SER A 535 -30.44 58.21 0.74
CA SER A 535 -29.33 58.92 1.32
C SER A 535 -28.31 57.95 1.96
N MET A 536 -27.06 58.36 2.05
CA MET A 536 -25.97 57.53 2.60
C MET A 536 -26.19 57.13 4.07
N ASP A 537 -26.95 57.96 4.82
CA ASP A 537 -27.30 57.70 6.22
C ASP A 537 -28.43 56.64 6.36
N GLU A 538 -29.37 56.60 5.42
CA GLU A 538 -30.40 55.57 5.38
C GLU A 538 -29.85 54.20 5.00
N ALA A 539 -28.87 54.17 4.09
CA ALA A 539 -28.18 52.93 3.71
C ALA A 539 -27.34 52.36 4.87
N MET A 540 -26.71 53.23 5.67
CA MET A 540 -25.96 52.84 6.88
C MET A 540 -26.84 52.31 8.00
N GLN A 541 -28.03 52.88 8.19
CA GLN A 541 -29.02 52.38 9.18
C GLN A 541 -29.59 51.02 8.80
N GLN A 542 -29.89 50.80 7.52
CA GLN A 542 -30.37 49.50 7.02
C GLN A 542 -29.32 48.41 7.21
N TYR A 543 -28.05 48.71 6.94
CA TYR A 543 -26.92 47.80 7.14
C TYR A 543 -26.69 47.44 8.63
N GLN A 544 -26.83 48.41 9.54
CA GLN A 544 -26.73 48.15 10.99
C GLN A 544 -27.87 47.28 11.52
N THR A 545 -29.05 47.41 10.94
CA THR A 545 -30.22 46.61 11.33
C THR A 545 -30.09 45.15 10.84
N GLU A 546 -29.56 44.90 9.65
CA GLU A 546 -29.34 43.57 9.12
C GLU A 546 -28.21 42.83 9.86
N VAL A 547 -27.11 43.52 10.23
CA VAL A 547 -26.02 42.91 11.00
C VAL A 547 -26.45 42.52 12.42
N SER A 548 -27.42 43.23 13.02
CA SER A 548 -27.94 42.90 14.36
C SER A 548 -28.90 41.69 14.39
N GLN A 549 -29.33 41.18 13.25
CA GLN A 549 -30.18 39.97 13.15
C GLN A 549 -29.34 38.67 13.03
N TYR A 550 -28.04 38.77 12.83
CA TYR A 550 -27.12 37.61 12.70
C TYR A 550 -26.05 37.54 13.80
N SER A 551 -26.18 38.28 14.90
CA SER A 551 -25.34 38.17 16.12
C SER A 551 -26.04 37.36 17.23
#